data_ed29c0327e39bb03093dd3e5ee0f3508
#
_entry.id   ed29c0327e39bb03093dd3e5ee0f3508
#
_cell.length_a   1.000
_cell.length_b   1.000
_cell.length_c   1.000
_cell.angle_alpha   90.00
_cell.angle_beta   90.00
_cell.angle_gamma   90.00
#
_symmetry.space_group_name_H-M   'P 1'
#
loop_
_entity.id
_entity.type
_entity.pdbx_description
1 polymer ?
#
loop_
_entity_poly.entity_id
_entity_poly.type
_entity_poly.pdbx_seq_one_letter_code
_entity_poly.pdbx_strand_id
1 'polypeptide(L)'
;MTDMLDNPAAEKTPWFLAGNYAPVFNEVTDTNLRVTGSIPKSLSGLYVRNGSNPKSGTAGHWFFGDGMVHGIRIESGDAKWYRNRYVRTPKLAKGLDAMDMEAMFDPTASAANTHVLGHAGRIWALEEGHLPWELTPELETIACDDFGGKLKTAFTAHPKLCPETNELHFFGYGAVSPFLTYHVLDAKGQLVHTADITVPQGTMMHDFMITRDHAIFMDLPVVFNLDKIEQGLPPIGWDDNYGARIGIMPRMGTDKDVRWFNVDPCYVFHPLNAYVDGDEVICDVGRHASMWRGSMDSFEPCYMHRWAFNMKTGAVRETQMDDWAHAFPRVDDRVVGLKHRYGWVAGSRPGGSGAMGEP
;
A
#
# COMPACT_ATOMS: atom_id res chain seq x y z
N MET A 1 -7.15 -39.49 43.51
CA MET A 1 -7.68 -39.17 42.17
C MET A 1 -8.04 -37.70 42.20
N THR A 2 -7.13 -36.87 41.79
CA THR A 2 -7.29 -35.43 41.67
C THR A 2 -7.37 -35.13 40.19
N ASP A 3 -8.56 -34.75 39.76
CA ASP A 3 -8.82 -34.26 38.41
C ASP A 3 -7.90 -33.07 38.11
N MET A 4 -6.96 -33.25 37.21
CA MET A 4 -6.32 -32.15 36.51
C MET A 4 -7.38 -31.59 35.55
N LEU A 5 -7.99 -30.49 35.94
CA LEU A 5 -8.74 -29.63 35.01
C LEU A 5 -7.77 -29.12 33.94
N ASP A 6 -7.97 -29.58 32.73
CA ASP A 6 -7.30 -29.06 31.52
C ASP A 6 -7.50 -27.56 31.51
N ASN A 7 -6.41 -26.83 31.64
CA ASN A 7 -6.35 -25.40 31.43
C ASN A 7 -6.56 -25.16 29.91
N PRO A 8 -7.62 -24.48 29.46
CA PRO A 8 -7.79 -24.19 28.05
C PRO A 8 -6.50 -23.48 27.56
N ALA A 9 -5.93 -23.99 26.49
CA ALA A 9 -4.68 -23.51 25.91
C ALA A 9 -4.68 -21.98 25.89
N ALA A 10 -3.73 -21.37 26.59
CA ALA A 10 -3.51 -19.94 26.51
C ALA A 10 -3.35 -19.60 25.03
N GLU A 11 -4.24 -18.78 24.49
CA GLU A 11 -4.16 -18.31 23.10
C GLU A 11 -2.77 -17.75 22.87
N LYS A 12 -2.01 -18.35 21.93
CA LYS A 12 -0.67 -17.89 21.61
C LYS A 12 -0.80 -16.48 21.04
N THR A 13 -0.07 -15.52 21.63
CA THR A 13 0.03 -14.17 21.07
C THR A 13 0.35 -14.25 19.58
N PRO A 14 -0.44 -13.63 18.70
CA PRO A 14 -0.18 -13.60 17.28
C PRO A 14 1.24 -13.11 16.98
N TRP A 15 1.89 -13.67 15.97
CA TRP A 15 3.27 -13.31 15.61
C TRP A 15 3.45 -11.81 15.38
N PHE A 16 2.44 -11.14 14.81
CA PHE A 16 2.46 -9.69 14.53
C PHE A 16 2.25 -8.80 15.77
N LEU A 17 2.10 -9.38 16.96
CA LEU A 17 2.05 -8.71 18.25
C LEU A 17 3.19 -9.14 19.18
N ALA A 18 4.18 -9.88 18.65
CA ALA A 18 5.26 -10.46 19.45
C ALA A 18 6.66 -10.12 18.89
N GLY A 19 7.70 -10.25 19.71
CA GLY A 19 9.08 -10.03 19.32
C GLY A 19 9.32 -8.63 18.74
N ASN A 20 9.91 -8.55 17.54
CA ASN A 20 10.17 -7.29 16.85
C ASN A 20 8.90 -6.58 16.35
N TYR A 21 7.76 -7.27 16.34
CA TYR A 21 6.45 -6.73 15.95
C TYR A 21 5.59 -6.31 17.15
N ALA A 22 6.10 -6.50 18.37
CA ALA A 22 5.38 -6.12 19.59
C ALA A 22 5.04 -4.61 19.57
N PRO A 23 3.81 -4.23 19.98
CA PRO A 23 3.39 -2.83 19.99
C PRO A 23 4.29 -1.95 20.87
N VAL A 24 4.55 -0.74 20.39
CA VAL A 24 5.27 0.32 21.13
C VAL A 24 4.23 1.25 21.74
N PHE A 25 4.16 1.31 23.08
CA PHE A 25 3.12 2.06 23.77
C PHE A 25 3.49 3.53 24.03
N ASN A 26 4.78 3.84 24.12
CA ASN A 26 5.26 5.17 24.51
C ASN A 26 5.71 5.97 23.29
N GLU A 27 5.26 7.20 23.22
CA GLU A 27 5.83 8.21 22.32
C GLU A 27 7.07 8.80 22.99
N VAL A 28 8.18 8.80 22.27
CA VAL A 28 9.46 9.30 22.79
C VAL A 28 10.06 10.33 21.85
N THR A 29 10.93 11.16 22.39
CA THR A 29 11.90 11.97 21.65
C THR A 29 13.24 11.75 22.33
N ASP A 30 14.19 11.19 21.60
CA ASP A 30 15.55 10.95 22.08
C ASP A 30 16.53 11.79 21.25
N THR A 31 17.32 12.60 21.90
CA THR A 31 18.36 13.45 21.31
C THR A 31 19.77 12.95 21.61
N ASN A 32 19.89 11.84 22.35
CA ASN A 32 21.18 11.25 22.71
C ASN A 32 21.38 9.93 21.94
N LEU A 33 21.41 10.02 20.61
CA LEU A 33 21.49 8.86 19.74
C LEU A 33 22.92 8.29 19.66
N ARG A 34 23.05 7.00 19.91
CA ARG A 34 24.30 6.29 19.66
C ARG A 34 24.46 5.96 18.18
N VAL A 35 25.51 6.48 17.56
CA VAL A 35 25.88 6.17 16.16
C VAL A 35 27.07 5.21 16.19
N THR A 36 26.97 4.09 15.43
CA THR A 36 28.08 3.18 15.19
C THR A 36 28.55 3.35 13.73
N GLY A 37 29.83 3.65 13.54
CA GLY A 37 30.39 4.04 12.25
C GLY A 37 30.24 5.55 12.00
N SER A 38 30.06 5.95 10.75
CA SER A 38 29.94 7.36 10.36
C SER A 38 28.82 7.56 9.35
N ILE A 39 28.02 8.60 9.55
CA ILE A 39 27.02 9.06 8.59
C ILE A 39 27.71 10.06 7.63
N PRO A 40 27.54 9.96 6.31
CA PRO A 40 28.12 10.90 5.36
C PRO A 40 27.71 12.36 5.67
N LYS A 41 28.67 13.29 5.70
CA LYS A 41 28.38 14.70 5.98
C LYS A 41 27.46 15.37 4.94
N SER A 42 27.39 14.82 3.74
CA SER A 42 26.47 15.29 2.69
C SER A 42 25.01 14.89 2.96
N LEU A 43 24.75 14.00 3.91
CA LEU A 43 23.40 13.55 4.25
C LEU A 43 22.76 14.51 5.25
N SER A 44 21.67 15.13 4.81
CA SER A 44 20.76 15.94 5.64
C SER A 44 19.33 15.65 5.22
N GLY A 45 18.43 15.51 6.18
CA GLY A 45 17.03 15.23 5.90
C GLY A 45 16.34 14.55 7.07
N LEU A 46 15.16 14.03 6.78
CA LEU A 46 14.34 13.29 7.72
C LEU A 46 14.10 11.89 7.14
N TYR A 47 14.63 10.86 7.80
CA TYR A 47 14.24 9.48 7.54
C TYR A 47 12.98 9.19 8.33
N VAL A 48 11.92 8.71 7.67
CA VAL A 48 10.66 8.36 8.33
C VAL A 48 10.19 7.00 7.84
N ARG A 49 9.62 6.21 8.74
CA ARG A 49 8.84 5.02 8.44
C ARG A 49 7.50 5.06 9.14
N ASN A 50 6.51 4.41 8.57
CA ASN A 50 5.19 4.20 9.17
C ASN A 50 4.97 2.72 9.44
N GLY A 51 4.05 2.39 10.32
CA GLY A 51 3.69 1.00 10.59
C GLY A 51 2.46 0.86 11.48
N SER A 52 1.84 -0.31 11.38
CA SER A 52 0.74 -0.74 12.24
C SER A 52 1.25 -0.94 13.67
N ASN A 53 0.66 -0.21 14.61
CA ASN A 53 1.05 -0.24 16.02
C ASN A 53 -0.20 -0.07 16.89
N PRO A 54 -0.94 -1.15 17.20
CA PRO A 54 -2.20 -1.03 17.91
C PRO A 54 -1.98 -0.45 19.31
N LYS A 55 -2.60 0.69 19.59
CA LYS A 55 -2.49 1.39 20.88
C LYS A 55 -3.13 0.60 22.01
N SER A 56 -4.14 -0.21 21.73
CA SER A 56 -4.75 -1.14 22.68
C SER A 56 -3.82 -2.29 23.06
N GLY A 57 -2.76 -2.56 22.30
CA GLY A 57 -1.90 -3.73 22.42
C GLY A 57 -2.40 -4.97 21.68
N THR A 58 -3.57 -4.88 21.04
CA THR A 58 -4.20 -5.98 20.28
C THR A 58 -4.76 -5.46 18.96
N ALA A 59 -4.82 -6.33 17.95
CA ALA A 59 -5.52 -6.10 16.69
C ALA A 59 -5.96 -7.46 16.12
N GLY A 60 -7.07 -7.48 15.40
CA GLY A 60 -7.58 -8.70 14.76
C GLY A 60 -6.74 -9.15 13.55
N HIS A 61 -5.94 -8.28 12.98
CA HIS A 61 -5.06 -8.55 11.85
C HIS A 61 -3.85 -7.60 11.88
N TRP A 62 -2.74 -8.00 11.25
CA TRP A 62 -1.52 -7.18 11.19
C TRP A 62 -1.75 -5.77 10.62
N PHE A 63 -2.63 -5.63 9.65
CA PHE A 63 -2.91 -4.35 8.99
C PHE A 63 -3.85 -3.42 9.78
N PHE A 64 -4.46 -3.87 10.87
CA PHE A 64 -5.56 -3.16 11.53
C PHE A 64 -5.14 -2.30 12.72
N GLY A 65 -3.84 -2.29 13.08
CA GLY A 65 -3.35 -1.43 14.16
C GLY A 65 -3.34 0.05 13.78
N ASP A 66 -3.15 0.90 14.79
CA ASP A 66 -3.06 2.34 14.61
C ASP A 66 -1.72 2.74 13.99
N GLY A 67 -1.69 3.82 13.22
CA GLY A 67 -0.47 4.33 12.60
C GLY A 67 0.46 4.97 13.61
N MET A 68 1.71 4.47 13.66
CA MET A 68 2.79 5.12 14.39
C MET A 68 3.94 5.42 13.42
N VAL A 69 4.24 6.69 13.26
CA VAL A 69 5.42 7.14 12.50
C VAL A 69 6.65 7.20 13.39
N HIS A 70 7.79 6.81 12.82
CA HIS A 70 9.10 6.83 13.47
C HIS A 70 10.06 7.61 12.57
N GLY A 71 10.77 8.59 13.12
CA GLY A 71 11.69 9.39 12.34
C GLY A 71 13.04 9.60 12.99
N ILE A 72 14.05 9.78 12.14
CA ILE A 72 15.39 10.21 12.53
C ILE A 72 15.74 11.45 11.72
N ARG A 73 16.00 12.56 12.41
CA ARG A 73 16.52 13.78 11.80
C ARG A 73 18.03 13.69 11.68
N ILE A 74 18.53 13.92 10.47
CA ILE A 74 19.96 13.95 10.18
C ILE A 74 20.31 15.34 9.63
N GLU A 75 21.37 15.97 10.15
CA GLU A 75 21.87 17.27 9.69
C GLU A 75 23.38 17.20 9.54
N SER A 76 23.87 17.35 8.32
CA SER A 76 25.29 17.31 7.97
C SER A 76 26.03 16.08 8.51
N GLY A 77 25.35 14.92 8.47
CA GLY A 77 25.89 13.65 8.97
C GLY A 77 25.76 13.42 10.47
N ASP A 78 25.09 14.31 11.21
CA ASP A 78 24.78 14.13 12.63
C ASP A 78 23.33 13.70 12.81
N ALA A 79 23.08 12.61 13.55
CA ALA A 79 21.75 12.21 13.98
C ALA A 79 21.31 13.12 15.15
N LYS A 80 20.33 13.99 14.90
CA LYS A 80 19.89 15.02 15.85
C LYS A 80 18.87 14.52 16.84
N TRP A 81 17.91 13.75 16.37
CA TRP A 81 16.88 13.14 17.21
C TRP A 81 16.29 11.90 16.54
N TYR A 82 15.79 10.98 17.36
CA TYR A 82 14.79 9.97 17.02
C TYR A 82 13.46 10.37 17.66
N ARG A 83 12.37 10.15 16.96
CA ARG A 83 11.03 10.42 17.48
C ARG A 83 10.04 9.41 16.92
N ASN A 84 9.08 8.99 17.75
CA ASN A 84 7.92 8.25 17.29
C ASN A 84 6.64 8.94 17.79
N ARG A 85 5.60 8.93 16.92
CA ARG A 85 4.30 9.54 17.18
C ARG A 85 3.19 8.70 16.59
N TYR A 86 2.10 8.55 17.35
CA TYR A 86 0.84 8.10 16.76
C TYR A 86 0.28 9.18 15.82
N VAL A 87 -0.28 8.76 14.70
CA VAL A 87 -1.07 9.66 13.85
C VAL A 87 -2.45 9.88 14.51
N ARG A 88 -2.76 11.12 14.84
CA ARG A 88 -3.94 11.51 15.65
C ARG A 88 -5.22 11.53 14.80
N THR A 89 -5.69 10.37 14.38
CA THR A 89 -6.92 10.21 13.60
C THR A 89 -8.15 10.01 14.50
N PRO A 90 -9.39 10.18 14.00
CA PRO A 90 -10.60 9.84 14.74
C PRO A 90 -10.64 8.36 15.18
N LYS A 91 -10.13 7.42 14.34
CA LYS A 91 -9.99 6.01 14.72
C LYS A 91 -9.19 5.85 15.99
N LEU A 92 -7.98 6.42 16.05
CA LEU A 92 -7.13 6.40 17.24
C LEU A 92 -7.80 7.07 18.44
N ALA A 93 -8.41 8.25 18.24
CA ALA A 93 -9.00 9.04 19.33
C ALA A 93 -10.18 8.33 19.99
N LYS A 94 -11.00 7.63 19.21
CA LYS A 94 -12.17 6.89 19.68
C LYS A 94 -11.85 5.43 20.06
N GLY A 95 -10.66 4.93 19.74
CA GLY A 95 -10.28 3.53 19.96
C GLY A 95 -11.07 2.54 19.13
N LEU A 96 -11.43 2.93 17.88
CA LEU A 96 -12.22 2.08 16.97
C LEU A 96 -11.36 0.92 16.44
N ASP A 97 -12.00 -0.26 16.30
CA ASP A 97 -11.43 -1.32 15.48
C ASP A 97 -11.55 -0.98 13.98
N ALA A 98 -10.69 -1.52 13.15
CA ALA A 98 -10.73 -1.29 11.70
C ALA A 98 -12.01 -1.84 11.04
N MET A 99 -12.68 -2.80 11.69
CA MET A 99 -13.94 -3.40 11.22
C MET A 99 -15.19 -2.73 11.80
N ASP A 100 -15.02 -1.70 12.65
CA ASP A 100 -16.16 -0.89 13.10
C ASP A 100 -16.76 -0.13 11.93
N MET A 101 -18.10 -0.11 11.84
CA MET A 101 -18.82 0.60 10.77
C MET A 101 -18.43 2.08 10.69
N GLU A 102 -18.20 2.73 11.83
CA GLU A 102 -17.75 4.12 11.87
C GLU A 102 -16.34 4.25 11.28
N ALA A 103 -15.41 3.34 11.59
CA ALA A 103 -14.07 3.34 11.01
C ALA A 103 -14.10 3.07 9.51
N MET A 104 -14.99 2.19 9.04
CA MET A 104 -15.07 1.82 7.62
C MET A 104 -15.68 2.90 6.72
N PHE A 105 -16.58 3.75 7.25
CA PHE A 105 -17.35 4.69 6.43
C PHE A 105 -17.06 6.17 6.71
N ASP A 106 -16.37 6.52 7.80
CA ASP A 106 -15.86 7.87 8.01
C ASP A 106 -14.54 8.04 7.23
N PRO A 107 -14.51 8.84 6.14
CA PRO A 107 -13.30 8.98 5.33
C PRO A 107 -12.11 9.58 6.08
N THR A 108 -12.31 10.12 7.28
CA THR A 108 -11.25 10.66 8.14
C THR A 108 -10.76 9.67 9.19
N ALA A 109 -11.46 8.55 9.43
CA ALA A 109 -11.13 7.57 10.46
C ALA A 109 -10.04 6.58 10.03
N SER A 110 -9.03 7.07 9.32
CA SER A 110 -7.90 6.29 8.82
C SER A 110 -7.10 5.61 9.93
N ALA A 111 -6.64 4.40 9.67
CA ALA A 111 -5.57 3.78 10.46
C ALA A 111 -4.23 4.51 10.25
N ALA A 112 -4.04 5.17 9.11
CA ALA A 112 -2.85 5.94 8.74
C ALA A 112 -1.52 5.22 9.01
N ASN A 113 -1.47 3.91 8.74
CA ASN A 113 -0.45 3.00 9.26
C ASN A 113 0.44 2.35 8.19
N THR A 114 0.21 2.62 6.90
CA THR A 114 0.83 1.84 5.83
C THR A 114 2.05 2.53 5.24
N HIS A 115 1.95 3.81 4.90
CA HIS A 115 3.03 4.54 4.23
C HIS A 115 3.17 5.96 4.79
N VAL A 116 4.35 6.53 4.65
CA VAL A 116 4.61 7.95 4.87
C VAL A 116 5.31 8.51 3.63
N LEU A 117 4.78 9.61 3.10
CA LEU A 117 5.24 10.22 1.84
C LEU A 117 5.48 11.71 2.02
N GLY A 118 6.59 12.20 1.44
CA GLY A 118 6.87 13.62 1.28
C GLY A 118 6.64 14.08 -0.16
N HIS A 119 5.84 15.14 -0.37
CA HIS A 119 5.65 15.77 -1.67
C HIS A 119 5.29 17.24 -1.52
N ALA A 120 5.81 18.09 -2.39
CA ALA A 120 5.54 19.53 -2.41
C ALA A 120 5.71 20.24 -1.04
N GLY A 121 6.69 19.80 -0.23
CA GLY A 121 6.97 20.33 1.10
C GLY A 121 6.03 19.85 2.20
N ARG A 122 5.12 18.95 1.92
CA ARG A 122 4.17 18.32 2.87
C ARG A 122 4.56 16.88 3.13
N ILE A 123 4.14 16.35 4.27
CA ILE A 123 4.34 14.95 4.68
C ILE A 123 2.98 14.37 5.02
N TRP A 124 2.63 13.22 4.44
CA TRP A 124 1.39 12.50 4.74
C TRP A 124 1.65 11.11 5.26
N ALA A 125 0.88 10.71 6.27
CA ALA A 125 0.67 9.33 6.66
C ALA A 125 -0.55 8.78 5.93
N LEU A 126 -0.39 7.63 5.28
CA LEU A 126 -1.35 7.05 4.35
C LEU A 126 -1.81 5.67 4.82
N GLU A 127 -3.05 5.37 4.46
CA GLU A 127 -3.67 4.06 4.45
C GLU A 127 -4.67 4.07 3.30
N GLU A 128 -4.94 2.94 2.64
CA GLU A 128 -5.56 2.90 1.31
C GLU A 128 -7.09 3.10 1.27
N GLY A 129 -7.77 2.99 2.41
CA GLY A 129 -9.23 3.08 2.51
C GLY A 129 -9.77 4.49 2.81
N HIS A 130 -8.89 5.46 3.16
CA HIS A 130 -9.27 6.73 3.74
C HIS A 130 -8.50 7.92 3.16
N LEU A 131 -8.83 9.11 3.64
CA LEU A 131 -8.10 10.33 3.32
C LEU A 131 -6.72 10.36 4.00
N PRO A 132 -5.72 11.03 3.39
CA PRO A 132 -4.38 11.16 3.95
C PRO A 132 -4.35 12.10 5.17
N TRP A 133 -3.41 11.86 6.09
CA TRP A 133 -3.20 12.70 7.27
C TRP A 133 -1.87 13.43 7.18
N GLU A 134 -1.90 14.75 7.21
CA GLU A 134 -0.73 15.59 7.12
C GLU A 134 0.02 15.66 8.46
N LEU A 135 1.37 15.61 8.38
CA LEU A 135 2.28 15.67 9.49
C LEU A 135 3.25 16.84 9.35
N THR A 136 3.71 17.37 10.49
CA THR A 136 4.86 18.29 10.51
C THR A 136 6.18 17.54 10.29
N PRO A 137 7.28 18.26 9.97
CA PRO A 137 8.64 17.68 9.98
C PRO A 137 9.06 17.10 11.33
N GLU A 138 8.40 17.48 12.42
CA GLU A 138 8.58 16.97 13.77
C GLU A 138 7.68 15.78 14.09
N LEU A 139 6.94 15.25 13.08
CA LEU A 139 6.01 14.12 13.12
C LEU A 139 4.73 14.37 13.94
N GLU A 140 4.40 15.61 14.27
CA GLU A 140 3.12 15.93 14.89
C GLU A 140 2.01 15.96 13.82
N THR A 141 0.84 15.43 14.16
CA THR A 141 -0.31 15.42 13.25
C THR A 141 -0.90 16.82 13.10
N ILE A 142 -1.09 17.27 11.86
CA ILE A 142 -1.72 18.55 11.53
C ILE A 142 -3.23 18.38 11.36
N ALA A 143 -3.63 17.71 10.30
CA ALA A 143 -5.04 17.51 9.93
C ALA A 143 -5.20 16.42 8.88
N CYS A 144 -6.43 15.95 8.69
CA CYS A 144 -6.85 15.23 7.51
C CYS A 144 -6.84 16.18 6.29
N ASP A 145 -6.36 15.69 5.15
CA ASP A 145 -6.21 16.49 3.94
C ASP A 145 -7.14 16.00 2.82
N ASP A 146 -8.16 16.76 2.55
CA ASP A 146 -9.08 16.55 1.43
C ASP A 146 -8.79 17.46 0.23
N PHE A 147 -7.61 18.11 0.23
CA PHE A 147 -7.16 19.05 -0.80
C PHE A 147 -8.15 20.21 -1.03
N GLY A 148 -8.67 20.77 0.08
CA GLY A 148 -9.64 21.86 0.06
C GLY A 148 -11.02 21.41 -0.43
N GLY A 149 -11.43 20.21 -0.06
CA GLY A 149 -12.72 19.63 -0.41
C GLY A 149 -12.78 19.06 -1.83
N LYS A 150 -11.65 18.93 -2.53
CA LYS A 150 -11.60 18.40 -3.90
C LYS A 150 -11.49 16.87 -3.95
N LEU A 151 -10.80 16.25 -2.99
CA LEU A 151 -10.69 14.80 -2.88
C LEU A 151 -11.93 14.26 -2.16
N LYS A 152 -12.67 13.38 -2.85
CA LYS A 152 -13.91 12.75 -2.35
C LYS A 152 -13.79 11.25 -2.16
N THR A 153 -12.66 10.67 -2.50
CA THR A 153 -12.38 9.24 -2.42
C THR A 153 -11.20 8.99 -1.47
N ALA A 154 -10.92 7.73 -1.21
CA ALA A 154 -9.70 7.33 -0.53
C ALA A 154 -8.44 7.75 -1.29
N PHE A 155 -7.31 7.74 -0.61
CA PHE A 155 -5.98 7.98 -1.17
C PHE A 155 -5.14 6.72 -1.01
N THR A 156 -4.70 6.10 -2.11
CA THR A 156 -3.89 4.87 -2.04
C THR A 156 -2.68 5.02 -1.11
N ALA A 157 -2.29 3.94 -0.44
CA ALA A 157 -1.04 3.89 0.30
C ALA A 157 0.22 3.78 -0.61
N HIS A 158 0.03 3.57 -1.92
CA HIS A 158 1.09 3.37 -2.90
C HIS A 158 1.09 4.40 -4.04
N PRO A 159 1.06 5.72 -3.75
CA PRO A 159 1.13 6.73 -4.80
C PRO A 159 2.45 6.65 -5.56
N LYS A 160 2.46 7.10 -6.81
CA LYS A 160 3.64 7.08 -7.68
C LYS A 160 4.09 8.51 -7.98
N LEU A 161 5.28 8.85 -7.53
CA LEU A 161 5.92 10.12 -7.85
C LEU A 161 6.67 9.99 -9.18
N CYS A 162 6.30 10.84 -10.15
CA CYS A 162 7.02 10.89 -11.42
C CYS A 162 8.35 11.61 -11.25
N PRO A 163 9.51 10.96 -11.53
CA PRO A 163 10.80 11.59 -11.34
C PRO A 163 11.10 12.70 -12.35
N GLU A 164 10.38 12.76 -13.47
CA GLU A 164 10.59 13.76 -14.53
C GLU A 164 9.74 15.01 -14.33
N THR A 165 8.47 14.86 -13.89
CA THR A 165 7.53 15.99 -13.76
C THR A 165 7.28 16.40 -12.32
N ASN A 166 7.69 15.56 -11.35
CA ASN A 166 7.36 15.70 -9.94
C ASN A 166 5.84 15.72 -9.66
N GLU A 167 5.04 15.16 -10.58
CA GLU A 167 3.62 14.90 -10.37
C GLU A 167 3.44 13.67 -9.49
N LEU A 168 2.48 13.73 -8.57
CA LEU A 168 2.11 12.59 -7.73
C LEU A 168 0.80 11.99 -8.24
N HIS A 169 0.89 10.75 -8.70
CA HIS A 169 -0.22 9.97 -9.21
C HIS A 169 -0.75 9.04 -8.12
N PHE A 170 -2.06 9.00 -7.94
CA PHE A 170 -2.70 8.14 -6.95
C PHE A 170 -4.12 7.77 -7.37
N PHE A 171 -4.75 6.91 -6.64
CA PHE A 171 -6.14 6.51 -6.86
C PHE A 171 -6.83 6.25 -5.53
N GLY A 172 -8.15 6.27 -5.54
CA GLY A 172 -9.00 5.73 -4.51
C GLY A 172 -9.81 4.56 -5.07
N TYR A 173 -10.05 3.55 -4.26
CA TYR A 173 -10.94 2.45 -4.59
C TYR A 173 -11.90 2.17 -3.43
N GLY A 174 -12.98 1.43 -3.70
CA GLY A 174 -13.93 1.13 -2.64
C GLY A 174 -14.98 0.09 -3.01
N ALA A 175 -15.76 -0.29 -2.02
CA ALA A 175 -16.86 -1.26 -2.14
C ALA A 175 -18.14 -0.67 -2.74
N VAL A 176 -18.22 0.67 -2.85
CA VAL A 176 -19.36 1.40 -3.42
C VAL A 176 -18.92 2.27 -4.58
N SER A 177 -19.82 2.53 -5.51
CA SER A 177 -19.53 3.37 -6.68
C SER A 177 -19.30 4.85 -6.28
N PRO A 178 -18.29 5.53 -6.93
CA PRO A 178 -17.35 4.99 -7.93
C PRO A 178 -16.36 4.01 -7.31
N PHE A 179 -16.23 2.83 -7.92
CA PHE A 179 -15.36 1.77 -7.39
C PHE A 179 -13.87 2.05 -7.55
N LEU A 180 -13.52 2.90 -8.50
CA LEU A 180 -12.15 3.29 -8.82
C LEU A 180 -12.13 4.72 -9.34
N THR A 181 -11.31 5.58 -8.72
CA THR A 181 -11.12 6.97 -9.15
C THR A 181 -9.63 7.29 -9.15
N TYR A 182 -9.13 7.77 -10.27
CA TYR A 182 -7.73 8.15 -10.45
C TYR A 182 -7.53 9.65 -10.28
N HIS A 183 -6.38 10.04 -9.70
CA HIS A 183 -6.05 11.42 -9.36
C HIS A 183 -4.60 11.78 -9.68
N VAL A 184 -4.35 13.07 -9.94
CA VAL A 184 -2.99 13.63 -10.09
C VAL A 184 -2.86 14.92 -9.28
N LEU A 185 -1.81 14.98 -8.45
CA LEU A 185 -1.31 16.25 -7.91
C LEU A 185 -0.18 16.75 -8.82
N ASP A 186 -0.15 18.05 -9.07
CA ASP A 186 0.97 18.69 -9.73
C ASP A 186 2.21 18.78 -8.81
N ALA A 187 3.33 19.27 -9.34
CA ALA A 187 4.57 19.45 -8.59
C ALA A 187 4.46 20.43 -7.40
N LYS A 188 3.34 21.16 -7.29
CA LYS A 188 3.03 22.07 -6.17
C LYS A 188 2.05 21.47 -5.18
N GLY A 189 1.65 20.21 -5.36
CA GLY A 189 0.71 19.51 -4.50
C GLY A 189 -0.75 19.94 -4.69
N GLN A 190 -1.10 20.53 -5.86
CA GLN A 190 -2.48 20.86 -6.19
C GLN A 190 -3.14 19.69 -6.91
N LEU A 191 -4.36 19.31 -6.51
CA LEU A 191 -5.17 18.32 -7.22
C LEU A 191 -5.64 18.92 -8.55
N VAL A 192 -5.04 18.45 -9.65
CA VAL A 192 -5.24 19.00 -11.01
C VAL A 192 -6.01 18.08 -11.94
N HIS A 193 -6.12 16.79 -11.60
CA HIS A 193 -6.85 15.81 -12.39
C HIS A 193 -7.58 14.82 -11.51
N THR A 194 -8.80 14.45 -11.91
CA THR A 194 -9.63 13.40 -11.30
C THR A 194 -10.44 12.73 -12.40
N ALA A 195 -10.44 11.41 -12.44
CA ALA A 195 -11.21 10.62 -13.39
C ALA A 195 -11.76 9.35 -12.72
N ASP A 196 -13.08 9.19 -12.73
CA ASP A 196 -13.72 7.93 -12.37
C ASP A 196 -13.48 6.91 -13.49
N ILE A 197 -13.09 5.69 -13.10
CA ILE A 197 -12.78 4.60 -14.02
C ILE A 197 -13.81 3.49 -13.83
N THR A 198 -14.48 3.13 -14.91
CA THR A 198 -15.54 2.12 -14.88
C THR A 198 -14.96 0.72 -14.75
N VAL A 199 -15.27 0.07 -13.63
CA VAL A 199 -15.02 -1.35 -13.39
C VAL A 199 -16.35 -2.03 -13.02
N PRO A 200 -16.52 -3.36 -13.28
CA PRO A 200 -17.80 -4.02 -13.05
C PRO A 200 -18.25 -4.04 -11.59
N GLN A 201 -17.27 -4.10 -10.67
CA GLN A 201 -17.48 -4.20 -9.23
C GLN A 201 -16.26 -3.64 -8.51
N GLY A 202 -16.41 -3.29 -7.24
CA GLY A 202 -15.27 -2.94 -6.40
C GLY A 202 -14.32 -4.12 -6.21
N THR A 203 -13.04 -3.90 -6.50
CA THR A 203 -11.96 -4.85 -6.26
C THR A 203 -10.97 -4.26 -5.27
N MET A 204 -10.24 -5.10 -4.54
CA MET A 204 -9.11 -4.65 -3.76
C MET A 204 -7.95 -4.33 -4.70
N MET A 205 -7.88 -3.12 -5.18
CA MET A 205 -6.76 -2.63 -5.97
C MET A 205 -5.72 -2.00 -5.06
N HIS A 206 -4.83 -2.83 -4.47
CA HIS A 206 -3.90 -2.37 -3.45
C HIS A 206 -2.85 -1.38 -3.98
N ASP A 207 -2.35 -1.63 -5.18
CA ASP A 207 -1.31 -0.82 -5.83
C ASP A 207 -1.62 -0.66 -7.33
N PHE A 208 -0.90 0.21 -8.02
CA PHE A 208 -1.00 0.47 -9.45
C PHE A 208 0.37 0.87 -10.01
N MET A 209 0.43 1.14 -11.30
CA MET A 209 1.68 1.55 -11.94
C MET A 209 1.50 2.81 -12.78
N ILE A 210 2.61 3.47 -13.05
CA ILE A 210 2.71 4.49 -14.09
C ILE A 210 3.83 4.15 -15.06
N THR A 211 3.71 4.62 -16.31
CA THR A 211 4.85 4.82 -17.21
C THR A 211 5.05 6.31 -17.39
N ARG A 212 6.01 6.75 -18.22
CA ARG A 212 6.13 8.16 -18.61
C ARG A 212 4.79 8.76 -19.08
N ASP A 213 3.97 7.98 -19.80
CA ASP A 213 2.80 8.49 -20.52
C ASP A 213 1.47 7.92 -20.02
N HIS A 214 1.49 6.84 -19.21
CA HIS A 214 0.29 6.09 -18.84
C HIS A 214 0.13 5.91 -17.33
N ALA A 215 -1.12 5.83 -16.88
CA ALA A 215 -1.55 5.19 -15.64
C ALA A 215 -2.05 3.78 -15.94
N ILE A 216 -1.77 2.82 -15.06
CA ILE A 216 -2.05 1.39 -15.28
C ILE A 216 -2.76 0.83 -14.06
N PHE A 217 -3.98 0.33 -14.27
CA PHE A 217 -4.88 -0.21 -13.25
C PHE A 217 -4.95 -1.73 -13.32
N MET A 218 -4.96 -2.39 -12.17
CA MET A 218 -4.99 -3.85 -12.05
C MET A 218 -6.35 -4.30 -11.53
N ASP A 219 -7.32 -4.52 -12.43
CA ASP A 219 -8.67 -4.97 -12.09
C ASP A 219 -8.68 -6.50 -11.98
N LEU A 220 -8.45 -6.98 -10.75
CA LEU A 220 -8.11 -8.37 -10.41
C LEU A 220 -9.17 -9.01 -9.51
N PRO A 221 -9.27 -10.37 -9.45
CA PRO A 221 -10.40 -11.09 -8.88
C PRO A 221 -10.48 -11.15 -7.35
N VAL A 222 -9.90 -10.22 -6.62
CA VAL A 222 -10.19 -10.03 -5.19
C VAL A 222 -11.23 -8.92 -5.06
N VAL A 223 -12.48 -9.31 -4.84
CA VAL A 223 -13.65 -8.42 -4.95
C VAL A 223 -14.30 -8.13 -3.60
N PHE A 224 -14.94 -6.97 -3.50
CA PHE A 224 -15.81 -6.67 -2.36
C PHE A 224 -17.18 -7.33 -2.55
N ASN A 225 -17.66 -7.93 -1.47
CA ASN A 225 -19.01 -8.46 -1.37
C ASN A 225 -19.56 -8.13 0.03
N LEU A 226 -20.32 -7.03 0.10
CA LEU A 226 -20.84 -6.51 1.36
C LEU A 226 -21.88 -7.43 2.00
N ASP A 227 -22.56 -8.30 1.22
CA ASP A 227 -23.54 -9.26 1.74
C ASP A 227 -22.88 -10.30 2.67
N LYS A 228 -21.56 -10.49 2.57
CA LYS A 228 -20.80 -11.37 3.46
C LYS A 228 -20.72 -10.85 4.89
N ILE A 229 -20.83 -9.53 5.11
CA ILE A 229 -20.79 -8.92 6.44
C ILE A 229 -21.96 -9.43 7.28
N GLU A 230 -23.16 -9.54 6.71
CA GLU A 230 -24.33 -10.07 7.39
C GLU A 230 -24.18 -11.56 7.78
N GLN A 231 -23.28 -12.27 7.10
CA GLN A 231 -22.94 -13.67 7.35
C GLN A 231 -21.77 -13.81 8.35
N GLY A 232 -21.20 -12.71 8.86
CA GLY A 232 -20.02 -12.71 9.72
C GLY A 232 -18.73 -13.12 9.00
N LEU A 233 -18.70 -13.00 7.66
CA LEU A 233 -17.55 -13.34 6.82
C LEU A 233 -16.83 -12.06 6.37
N PRO A 234 -15.51 -12.13 6.04
CA PRO A 234 -14.80 -11.01 5.47
C PRO A 234 -15.50 -10.50 4.19
N PRO A 235 -15.69 -9.16 4.07
CA PRO A 235 -16.40 -8.59 2.92
C PRO A 235 -15.56 -8.55 1.64
N ILE A 236 -14.43 -9.23 1.63
CA ILE A 236 -13.46 -9.23 0.54
C ILE A 236 -12.94 -10.64 0.32
N GLY A 237 -12.64 -11.02 -0.92
CA GLY A 237 -12.08 -12.33 -1.24
C GLY A 237 -12.08 -12.62 -2.72
N TRP A 238 -11.48 -13.74 -3.06
CA TRP A 238 -11.37 -14.22 -4.44
C TRP A 238 -12.73 -14.62 -5.04
N ASP A 239 -12.96 -14.18 -6.29
CA ASP A 239 -14.09 -14.62 -7.13
C ASP A 239 -13.58 -15.21 -8.43
N ASP A 240 -13.79 -16.52 -8.63
CA ASP A 240 -13.38 -17.25 -9.84
C ASP A 240 -14.08 -16.78 -11.12
N ASN A 241 -15.23 -16.10 -11.01
CA ASN A 241 -16.01 -15.65 -12.14
C ASN A 241 -15.71 -14.22 -12.57
N TYR A 242 -14.92 -13.45 -11.78
CA TYR A 242 -14.65 -12.05 -12.08
C TYR A 242 -13.72 -11.87 -13.28
N GLY A 243 -12.73 -12.73 -13.42
CA GLY A 243 -11.65 -12.58 -14.40
C GLY A 243 -10.53 -11.65 -13.91
N ALA A 244 -9.60 -11.33 -14.79
CA ALA A 244 -8.51 -10.40 -14.52
C ALA A 244 -8.19 -9.59 -15.77
N ARG A 245 -7.99 -8.28 -15.62
CA ARG A 245 -7.64 -7.38 -16.71
C ARG A 245 -6.81 -6.20 -16.24
N ILE A 246 -6.02 -5.67 -17.15
CA ILE A 246 -5.15 -4.51 -16.91
C ILE A 246 -5.65 -3.35 -17.77
N GLY A 247 -5.98 -2.23 -17.15
CA GLY A 247 -6.38 -0.99 -17.80
C GLY A 247 -5.18 -0.08 -18.01
N ILE A 248 -4.93 0.36 -19.23
CA ILE A 248 -3.86 1.28 -19.58
C ILE A 248 -4.48 2.55 -20.16
N MET A 249 -4.20 3.70 -19.53
CA MET A 249 -4.79 4.99 -19.87
C MET A 249 -3.71 6.07 -19.95
N PRO A 250 -3.78 7.06 -20.86
CA PRO A 250 -2.93 8.24 -20.76
C PRO A 250 -3.04 8.91 -19.39
N ARG A 251 -1.94 9.44 -18.82
CA ARG A 251 -1.91 9.98 -17.43
C ARG A 251 -3.00 11.01 -17.14
N MET A 252 -3.38 11.83 -18.13
CA MET A 252 -4.44 12.83 -18.01
C MET A 252 -5.72 12.41 -18.74
N GLY A 253 -5.88 11.10 -18.97
CA GLY A 253 -7.04 10.49 -19.62
C GLY A 253 -8.24 10.38 -18.71
N THR A 254 -9.33 9.89 -19.28
CA THR A 254 -10.60 9.62 -18.60
C THR A 254 -11.03 8.20 -18.89
N ASP A 255 -12.13 7.74 -18.33
CA ASP A 255 -12.68 6.39 -18.49
C ASP A 255 -12.70 5.90 -19.95
N LYS A 256 -13.12 6.77 -20.88
CA LYS A 256 -13.18 6.45 -22.32
C LYS A 256 -11.81 6.20 -22.97
N ASP A 257 -10.74 6.63 -22.34
CA ASP A 257 -9.38 6.50 -22.85
C ASP A 257 -8.68 5.25 -22.29
N VAL A 258 -9.33 4.51 -21.37
CA VAL A 258 -8.80 3.26 -20.82
C VAL A 258 -8.90 2.16 -21.86
N ARG A 259 -7.77 1.54 -22.15
CA ARG A 259 -7.71 0.32 -22.93
C ARG A 259 -7.49 -0.87 -22.01
N TRP A 260 -8.44 -1.80 -22.00
CA TRP A 260 -8.41 -3.00 -21.18
C TRP A 260 -7.78 -4.18 -21.90
N PHE A 261 -6.91 -4.93 -21.20
CA PHE A 261 -6.24 -6.13 -21.66
C PHE A 261 -6.51 -7.26 -20.68
N ASN A 262 -7.08 -8.38 -21.15
CA ASN A 262 -7.26 -9.55 -20.31
C ASN A 262 -5.92 -10.23 -20.05
N VAL A 263 -5.74 -10.72 -18.81
CA VAL A 263 -4.60 -11.51 -18.34
C VAL A 263 -5.11 -12.75 -17.64
N ASP A 264 -4.23 -13.72 -17.39
CA ASP A 264 -4.57 -14.88 -16.59
C ASP A 264 -4.97 -14.47 -15.17
N PRO A 265 -6.04 -15.05 -14.57
CA PRO A 265 -6.46 -14.74 -13.21
C PRO A 265 -5.30 -14.86 -12.22
N CYS A 266 -5.11 -13.80 -11.44
CA CYS A 266 -4.02 -13.68 -10.49
C CYS A 266 -4.31 -12.54 -9.51
N TYR A 267 -3.43 -12.39 -8.51
CA TYR A 267 -3.41 -11.19 -7.70
C TYR A 267 -2.01 -10.56 -7.65
N VAL A 268 -1.96 -9.25 -7.57
CA VAL A 268 -0.73 -8.47 -7.41
C VAL A 268 -0.93 -7.50 -6.26
N PHE A 269 -0.19 -7.70 -5.16
CA PHE A 269 -0.10 -6.69 -4.12
C PHE A 269 0.76 -5.54 -4.61
N HIS A 270 1.99 -5.84 -4.98
CA HIS A 270 2.98 -4.82 -5.30
C HIS A 270 3.60 -5.07 -6.68
N PRO A 271 3.48 -4.15 -7.62
CA PRO A 271 4.29 -4.14 -8.83
C PRO A 271 5.70 -3.62 -8.54
N LEU A 272 6.67 -4.05 -9.33
CA LEU A 272 8.02 -3.50 -9.31
C LEU A 272 8.08 -2.15 -10.03
N ASN A 273 7.66 -2.13 -11.30
CA ASN A 273 7.67 -0.93 -12.14
C ASN A 273 6.97 -1.20 -13.49
N ALA A 274 6.65 -0.12 -14.20
CA ALA A 274 6.22 -0.21 -15.60
C ALA A 274 6.99 0.81 -16.47
N TYR A 275 7.11 0.51 -17.76
CA TYR A 275 7.75 1.41 -18.73
C TYR A 275 7.27 1.13 -20.15
N VAL A 276 7.56 2.04 -21.08
CA VAL A 276 7.30 1.87 -22.51
C VAL A 276 8.57 1.39 -23.22
N ASP A 277 8.46 0.36 -24.05
CA ASP A 277 9.54 -0.14 -24.91
C ASP A 277 9.00 -0.34 -26.34
N GLY A 278 9.26 0.62 -27.21
CA GLY A 278 8.66 0.68 -28.54
C GLY A 278 7.14 0.80 -28.49
N ASP A 279 6.44 -0.16 -29.04
CA ASP A 279 4.97 -0.19 -29.06
C ASP A 279 4.37 -0.97 -27.86
N GLU A 280 5.21 -1.45 -26.94
CA GLU A 280 4.77 -2.23 -25.79
C GLU A 280 4.84 -1.42 -24.49
N VAL A 281 3.83 -1.58 -23.65
CA VAL A 281 3.87 -1.23 -22.23
C VAL A 281 4.29 -2.49 -21.49
N ILE A 282 5.42 -2.39 -20.77
CA ILE A 282 6.02 -3.48 -19.99
C ILE A 282 5.70 -3.22 -18.51
N CYS A 283 5.19 -4.25 -17.81
CA CYS A 283 4.88 -4.21 -16.39
C CYS A 283 5.58 -5.38 -15.71
N ASP A 284 6.46 -5.08 -14.75
CA ASP A 284 7.10 -6.07 -13.89
C ASP A 284 6.37 -6.10 -12.55
N VAL A 285 5.82 -7.26 -12.15
CA VAL A 285 4.90 -7.38 -11.02
C VAL A 285 5.21 -8.62 -10.17
N GLY A 286 5.00 -8.51 -8.86
CA GLY A 286 4.96 -9.67 -7.96
C GLY A 286 3.58 -10.33 -8.06
N ARG A 287 3.48 -11.49 -8.72
CA ARG A 287 2.23 -12.18 -9.03
C ARG A 287 2.00 -13.36 -8.10
N HIS A 288 0.83 -13.40 -7.47
CA HIS A 288 0.27 -14.56 -6.77
C HIS A 288 -0.73 -15.28 -7.69
N ALA A 289 -0.67 -16.61 -7.76
CA ALA A 289 -1.62 -17.39 -8.55
C ALA A 289 -3.06 -17.25 -8.04
N SER A 290 -3.23 -17.14 -6.73
CA SER A 290 -4.50 -16.77 -6.09
C SER A 290 -4.25 -16.16 -4.72
N MET A 291 -5.30 -15.55 -4.15
CA MET A 291 -5.23 -14.90 -2.85
C MET A 291 -6.59 -14.90 -2.17
N TRP A 292 -6.57 -15.09 -0.82
CA TRP A 292 -7.75 -15.00 0.03
C TRP A 292 -8.92 -15.89 -0.43
N ARG A 293 -8.60 -17.10 -0.90
CA ARG A 293 -9.58 -18.13 -1.15
C ARG A 293 -10.08 -18.71 0.18
N GLY A 294 -11.26 -18.29 0.62
CA GLY A 294 -11.92 -18.79 1.83
C GLY A 294 -11.36 -18.26 3.16
N SER A 295 -10.17 -17.68 3.20
CA SER A 295 -9.55 -17.05 4.38
C SER A 295 -8.61 -15.93 3.96
N MET A 296 -8.55 -14.85 4.75
CA MET A 296 -7.58 -13.77 4.56
C MET A 296 -6.13 -14.18 4.86
N ASP A 297 -5.91 -15.36 5.44
CA ASP A 297 -4.58 -15.95 5.67
C ASP A 297 -4.13 -16.87 4.51
N SER A 298 -4.94 -17.01 3.47
CA SER A 298 -4.64 -17.87 2.32
C SER A 298 -3.88 -17.08 1.25
N PHE A 299 -2.56 -17.27 1.20
CA PHE A 299 -1.65 -16.65 0.24
C PHE A 299 -0.91 -17.73 -0.55
N GLU A 300 -0.99 -17.66 -1.88
CA GLU A 300 -0.07 -18.42 -2.73
C GLU A 300 1.28 -17.68 -2.81
N PRO A 301 2.40 -18.39 -3.06
CA PRO A 301 3.70 -17.76 -3.24
C PRO A 301 3.67 -16.67 -4.33
N CYS A 302 4.45 -15.61 -4.12
CA CYS A 302 4.61 -14.51 -5.05
C CYS A 302 5.88 -14.70 -5.89
N TYR A 303 5.75 -14.64 -7.22
CA TYR A 303 6.87 -14.73 -8.16
C TYR A 303 6.91 -13.51 -9.07
N MET A 304 8.10 -13.11 -9.51
CA MET A 304 8.24 -12.01 -10.46
C MET A 304 7.72 -12.44 -11.84
N HIS A 305 6.79 -11.65 -12.36
CA HIS A 305 6.24 -11.81 -13.71
C HIS A 305 6.44 -10.53 -14.50
N ARG A 306 6.56 -10.68 -15.81
CA ARG A 306 6.52 -9.59 -16.78
C ARG A 306 5.30 -9.72 -17.65
N TRP A 307 4.51 -8.66 -17.70
CA TRP A 307 3.48 -8.48 -18.71
C TRP A 307 3.98 -7.51 -19.78
N ALA A 308 3.71 -7.82 -21.05
CA ALA A 308 3.96 -6.94 -22.19
C ALA A 308 2.68 -6.75 -22.97
N PHE A 309 2.19 -5.52 -23.02
CA PHE A 309 0.95 -5.13 -23.69
C PHE A 309 1.28 -4.36 -24.96
N ASN A 310 1.05 -4.94 -26.14
CA ASN A 310 1.26 -4.23 -27.40
C ASN A 310 0.12 -3.23 -27.63
N MET A 311 0.43 -1.95 -27.55
CA MET A 311 -0.56 -0.87 -27.67
C MET A 311 -1.12 -0.70 -29.08
N LYS A 312 -0.48 -1.25 -30.12
CA LYS A 312 -0.99 -1.22 -31.49
C LYS A 312 -1.90 -2.42 -31.79
N THR A 313 -1.42 -3.63 -31.52
CA THR A 313 -2.10 -4.87 -31.92
C THR A 313 -3.09 -5.38 -30.88
N GLY A 314 -2.93 -5.02 -29.62
CA GLY A 314 -3.69 -5.56 -28.48
C GLY A 314 -3.14 -6.90 -27.96
N ALA A 315 -2.03 -7.39 -28.51
CA ALA A 315 -1.41 -8.63 -28.03
C ALA A 315 -0.90 -8.48 -26.59
N VAL A 316 -1.09 -9.54 -25.81
CA VAL A 316 -0.60 -9.66 -24.43
C VAL A 316 0.37 -10.83 -24.37
N ARG A 317 1.48 -10.62 -23.65
CA ARG A 317 2.45 -11.68 -23.33
C ARG A 317 2.73 -11.65 -21.83
N GLU A 318 2.58 -12.81 -21.20
CA GLU A 318 2.85 -13.02 -19.79
C GLU A 318 4.04 -13.96 -19.65
N THR A 319 5.01 -13.61 -18.81
CA THR A 319 6.25 -14.39 -18.61
C THR A 319 6.63 -14.38 -17.15
N GLN A 320 6.74 -15.56 -16.54
CA GLN A 320 7.37 -15.71 -15.23
C GLN A 320 8.87 -15.49 -15.39
N MET A 321 9.45 -14.62 -14.56
CA MET A 321 10.86 -14.20 -14.69
C MET A 321 11.79 -14.99 -13.78
N ASP A 322 11.28 -15.51 -12.67
CA ASP A 322 12.02 -16.30 -11.71
C ASP A 322 11.15 -17.39 -11.05
N ASP A 323 11.76 -18.25 -10.27
CA ASP A 323 11.17 -19.33 -9.48
C ASP A 323 11.39 -19.17 -7.97
N TRP A 324 11.87 -17.99 -7.55
CA TRP A 324 12.11 -17.66 -6.15
C TRP A 324 10.95 -16.86 -5.56
N ALA A 325 10.34 -17.36 -4.50
CA ALA A 325 9.26 -16.64 -3.82
C ALA A 325 9.79 -15.39 -3.11
N HIS A 326 9.12 -14.28 -3.29
CA HIS A 326 9.51 -12.98 -2.74
C HIS A 326 8.31 -12.07 -2.51
N ALA A 327 8.55 -10.91 -1.88
CA ALA A 327 7.56 -9.85 -1.69
C ALA A 327 8.21 -8.47 -1.78
N PHE A 328 7.39 -7.42 -1.72
CA PHE A 328 7.81 -6.02 -1.64
C PHE A 328 8.83 -5.61 -2.72
N PRO A 329 8.55 -5.81 -4.00
CA PRO A 329 9.43 -5.37 -5.06
C PRO A 329 9.57 -3.84 -5.06
N ARG A 330 10.80 -3.35 -5.26
CA ARG A 330 11.11 -1.92 -5.33
C ARG A 330 12.06 -1.64 -6.49
N VAL A 331 11.84 -0.52 -7.14
CA VAL A 331 12.76 0.08 -8.10
C VAL A 331 13.37 1.35 -7.49
N ASP A 332 14.47 1.83 -8.01
CA ASP A 332 14.99 3.15 -7.67
C ASP A 332 13.96 4.23 -8.03
N ASP A 333 13.62 5.10 -7.07
CA ASP A 333 12.59 6.12 -7.24
C ASP A 333 12.88 7.08 -8.43
N ARG A 334 14.15 7.22 -8.83
CA ARG A 334 14.57 8.01 -10.00
C ARG A 334 14.17 7.42 -11.35
N VAL A 335 13.73 6.17 -11.37
CA VAL A 335 13.28 5.47 -12.60
C VAL A 335 11.88 4.87 -12.48
N VAL A 336 11.07 5.36 -11.55
CA VAL A 336 9.62 5.03 -11.49
C VAL A 336 8.96 5.48 -12.80
N GLY A 337 8.27 4.57 -13.48
CA GLY A 337 7.65 4.82 -14.78
C GLY A 337 8.59 4.83 -15.97
N LEU A 338 9.88 4.58 -15.75
CA LEU A 338 10.94 4.58 -16.78
C LEU A 338 11.60 3.20 -16.85
N LYS A 339 12.28 2.91 -17.97
CA LYS A 339 13.01 1.66 -18.15
C LYS A 339 14.10 1.53 -17.09
N HIS A 340 14.02 0.48 -16.27
CA HIS A 340 14.97 0.18 -15.22
C HIS A 340 15.87 -0.99 -15.60
N ARG A 341 16.99 -1.14 -14.92
CA ARG A 341 17.91 -2.26 -15.06
C ARG A 341 17.89 -3.18 -13.84
N TYR A 342 17.67 -2.63 -12.66
CA TYR A 342 17.70 -3.32 -11.39
C TYR A 342 16.38 -3.15 -10.65
N GLY A 343 15.96 -4.20 -9.96
CA GLY A 343 14.88 -4.20 -8.98
C GLY A 343 15.33 -4.95 -7.74
N TRP A 344 14.75 -4.65 -6.62
CA TRP A 344 15.03 -5.29 -5.33
C TRP A 344 13.75 -5.91 -4.81
N VAL A 345 13.87 -7.10 -4.23
CA VAL A 345 12.77 -7.86 -3.63
C VAL A 345 13.17 -8.38 -2.26
N ALA A 346 12.25 -8.53 -1.35
CA ALA A 346 12.45 -9.25 -0.12
C ALA A 346 12.21 -10.76 -0.39
N GLY A 347 13.29 -11.52 -0.54
CA GLY A 347 13.21 -12.97 -0.81
C GLY A 347 12.86 -13.76 0.44
N SER A 348 12.04 -14.81 0.31
CA SER A 348 11.85 -15.81 1.37
C SER A 348 12.98 -16.84 1.32
N ARG A 349 13.21 -17.54 2.45
CA ARG A 349 14.16 -18.68 2.44
C ARG A 349 13.64 -19.77 1.51
N PRO A 350 14.54 -20.58 0.88
CA PRO A 350 14.13 -21.74 0.10
C PRO A 350 13.20 -22.65 0.92
N GLY A 351 12.00 -22.93 0.39
CA GLY A 351 10.96 -23.69 1.09
C GLY A 351 10.03 -22.89 1.99
N GLY A 352 10.25 -21.57 2.14
CA GLY A 352 9.26 -20.67 2.76
C GLY A 352 8.10 -20.40 1.81
N SER A 353 6.94 -20.11 2.36
CA SER A 353 5.71 -19.81 1.58
C SER A 353 5.79 -18.50 0.79
N GLY A 354 6.77 -17.65 1.08
CA GLY A 354 6.82 -16.26 0.60
C GLY A 354 5.71 -15.39 1.20
N ALA A 355 4.99 -15.91 2.21
CA ALA A 355 3.96 -15.16 2.90
C ALA A 355 4.59 -14.01 3.70
N MET A 356 3.91 -12.88 3.69
CA MET A 356 4.28 -11.73 4.52
C MET A 356 4.27 -12.15 6.00
N GLY A 357 5.42 -12.01 6.67
CA GLY A 357 5.52 -12.25 8.11
C GLY A 357 6.17 -13.56 8.56
N GLU A 358 6.58 -14.45 7.67
CA GLU A 358 7.44 -15.56 8.07
C GLU A 358 8.89 -15.06 8.27
N PRO A 359 9.54 -15.35 9.43
CA PRO A 359 10.89 -14.92 9.73
C PRO A 359 11.97 -15.56 8.86
#